data_d3e3454f8a44ef6e71ed31ee4a822276
#
_entry.id   d3e3454f8a44ef6e71ed31ee4a822276
#
_cell.length_a   1.000
_cell.length_b   1.000
_cell.length_c   1.000
_cell.angle_alpha   90.00
_cell.angle_beta   90.00
_cell.angle_gamma   90.00
#
_symmetry.space_group_name_H-M   'P 1'
#
loop_
_entity.id
_entity.type
_entity.pdbx_description
1 polymer ?
#
loop_
_entity_poly.entity_id
_entity_poly.type
_entity_poly.pdbx_seq_one_letter_code
_entity_poly.pdbx_strand_id
1 'polypeptide(L)'
;EEHQQLIQRCNPEKGDILYSKNGTIGIAALVDWDYEFSIFVSLCLLKPKNEIIDSDYLAEILNTSFVYQQALNFTKSGTVSNLHLVEIKNIKIPLPNIETQRKIVDEIRKEKNLVYGAKTLRDTFLQKIEDRISKVWGE
;
A
#
# COMPACT_ATOMS: atom_id res chain seq x y z
N GLU A 1 0.58 -11.27 -26.01
CA GLU A 1 0.00 -10.11 -26.75
C GLU A 1 -0.68 -9.13 -25.80
N GLU A 2 -1.60 -9.56 -24.92
CA GLU A 2 -2.31 -8.68 -23.96
C GLU A 2 -1.36 -7.95 -23.00
N HIS A 3 -0.38 -8.66 -22.44
CA HIS A 3 0.64 -8.09 -21.55
C HIS A 3 1.44 -6.96 -22.25
N GLN A 4 1.84 -7.13 -23.50
CA GLN A 4 2.57 -6.11 -24.25
C GLN A 4 1.72 -4.87 -24.54
N GLN A 5 0.42 -5.03 -24.79
CA GLN A 5 -0.50 -3.91 -24.98
C GLN A 5 -0.71 -3.14 -23.66
N LEU A 6 -0.80 -3.86 -22.54
CA LEU A 6 -0.95 -3.24 -21.22
C LEU A 6 0.31 -2.44 -20.82
N ILE A 7 1.50 -2.96 -21.08
CA ILE A 7 2.79 -2.26 -20.82
C ILE A 7 2.92 -1.00 -21.68
N GLN A 8 2.59 -1.07 -22.96
CA GLN A 8 2.61 0.12 -23.82
C GLN A 8 1.72 1.25 -23.29
N ARG A 9 0.62 0.88 -22.65
CA ARG A 9 -0.34 1.82 -22.05
C ARG A 9 0.11 2.33 -20.67
N CYS A 10 0.73 1.47 -19.88
CA CYS A 10 1.09 1.75 -18.50
C CYS A 10 2.22 0.80 -18.07
N ASN A 11 3.43 1.33 -17.94
CA ASN A 11 4.62 0.56 -17.55
C ASN A 11 4.99 0.87 -16.09
N PRO A 12 4.64 -0.02 -15.13
CA PRO A 12 5.07 0.15 -13.76
C PRO A 12 6.56 -0.11 -13.59
N GLU A 13 7.21 0.69 -12.78
CA GLU A 13 8.64 0.62 -12.48
C GLU A 13 8.85 0.67 -10.98
N LYS A 14 10.01 0.20 -10.52
CA LYS A 14 10.38 0.31 -9.11
C LYS A 14 10.34 1.75 -8.61
N GLY A 15 9.70 1.96 -7.46
CA GLY A 15 9.46 3.28 -6.90
C GLY A 15 8.12 3.90 -7.29
N ASP A 16 7.38 3.28 -8.22
CA ASP A 16 6.00 3.67 -8.52
C ASP A 16 5.03 3.19 -7.43
N ILE A 17 3.84 3.78 -7.40
CA ILE A 17 2.77 3.38 -6.48
C ILE A 17 1.60 2.82 -7.28
N LEU A 18 1.14 1.64 -6.89
CA LEU A 18 -0.12 1.07 -7.36
C LEU A 18 -1.24 1.51 -6.40
N TYR A 19 -2.28 2.13 -6.92
CA TYR A 19 -3.40 2.61 -6.12
C TYR A 19 -4.71 1.99 -6.59
N SER A 20 -5.42 1.31 -5.69
CA SER A 20 -6.67 0.62 -6.02
C SER A 20 -7.82 1.63 -6.22
N LYS A 21 -8.53 1.50 -7.34
CA LYS A 21 -9.58 2.42 -7.75
C LYS A 21 -10.94 1.79 -8.09
N ASN A 22 -11.02 0.46 -8.23
CA ASN A 22 -12.27 -0.27 -8.49
C ASN A 22 -12.44 -1.42 -7.50
N GLY A 23 -13.65 -1.64 -7.01
CA GLY A 23 -13.98 -2.62 -5.99
C GLY A 23 -13.45 -2.17 -4.63
N THR A 24 -12.39 -2.76 -4.14
CA THR A 24 -11.66 -2.22 -2.98
C THR A 24 -10.87 -1.01 -3.44
N ILE A 25 -11.24 0.17 -2.98
CA ILE A 25 -10.60 1.45 -3.34
C ILE A 25 -9.67 1.94 -2.22
N GLY A 26 -8.72 2.82 -2.58
CA GLY A 26 -7.96 3.59 -1.60
C GLY A 26 -6.81 2.84 -0.94
N ILE A 27 -6.35 1.73 -1.50
CA ILE A 27 -5.16 1.00 -1.04
C ILE A 27 -3.99 1.33 -1.95
N ALA A 28 -2.88 1.75 -1.36
CA ALA A 28 -1.62 2.02 -2.04
C ALA A 28 -0.59 0.93 -1.75
N ALA A 29 0.16 0.53 -2.77
CA ALA A 29 1.29 -0.38 -2.66
C ALA A 29 2.48 0.18 -3.42
N LEU A 30 3.65 0.23 -2.77
CA LEU A 30 4.90 0.58 -3.41
C LEU A 30 5.39 -0.58 -4.28
N VAL A 31 5.83 -0.30 -5.50
CA VAL A 31 6.54 -1.27 -6.34
C VAL A 31 8.01 -1.31 -5.88
N ASP A 32 8.39 -2.39 -5.20
CA ASP A 32 9.74 -2.58 -4.62
C ASP A 32 10.58 -3.64 -5.36
N TRP A 33 10.07 -4.17 -6.48
CA TRP A 33 10.72 -5.18 -7.32
C TRP A 33 11.09 -4.65 -8.71
N ASP A 34 12.00 -5.35 -9.40
CA ASP A 34 12.59 -4.93 -10.67
C ASP A 34 12.17 -5.78 -11.89
N TYR A 35 11.18 -6.67 -11.76
CA TYR A 35 10.68 -7.44 -12.90
C TYR A 35 9.50 -6.75 -13.58
N GLU A 36 9.41 -6.94 -14.89
CA GLU A 36 8.33 -6.40 -15.72
C GLU A 36 6.99 -7.06 -15.40
N PHE A 37 5.95 -6.25 -15.26
CA PHE A 37 4.58 -6.71 -15.04
C PHE A 37 3.58 -5.71 -15.61
N SER A 38 2.34 -6.14 -15.77
CA SER A 38 1.24 -5.27 -16.20
C SER A 38 0.17 -5.16 -15.12
N ILE A 39 -0.60 -4.08 -15.17
CA ILE A 39 -1.71 -3.84 -14.24
C ILE A 39 -3.03 -3.77 -14.98
N PHE A 40 -4.10 -4.20 -14.31
CA PHE A 40 -5.46 -4.08 -14.81
C PHE A 40 -6.08 -2.72 -14.48
N VAL A 41 -7.20 -2.42 -15.13
CA VAL A 41 -7.95 -1.17 -14.98
C VAL A 41 -8.46 -0.89 -13.55
N SER A 42 -8.44 -1.89 -12.67
CA SER A 42 -8.77 -1.74 -11.24
C SER A 42 -7.70 -0.99 -10.45
N LEU A 43 -6.51 -0.84 -11.01
CA LEU A 43 -5.39 -0.12 -10.41
C LEU A 43 -5.09 1.17 -11.20
N CYS A 44 -4.61 2.17 -10.49
CA CYS A 44 -4.01 3.38 -11.01
C CYS A 44 -2.51 3.34 -10.72
N LEU A 45 -1.69 3.66 -11.72
CA LEU A 45 -0.26 3.85 -11.54
C LEU A 45 0.01 5.32 -11.20
N LEU A 46 0.68 5.54 -10.08
CA LEU A 46 1.17 6.86 -9.69
C LEU A 46 2.70 6.85 -9.80
N LYS A 47 3.24 7.78 -10.58
CA LYS A 47 4.68 7.98 -10.73
C LYS A 47 5.09 9.20 -9.91
N PRO A 48 5.67 9.00 -8.72
CA PRO A 48 6.07 10.13 -7.86
C PRO A 48 7.23 10.91 -8.50
N LYS A 49 7.23 12.23 -8.30
CA LYS A 49 8.38 13.08 -8.64
C LYS A 49 9.34 13.07 -7.45
N ASN A 50 10.34 12.21 -7.47
CA ASN A 50 11.25 11.94 -6.34
C ASN A 50 12.01 13.18 -5.81
N GLU A 51 12.04 14.27 -6.57
CA GLU A 51 12.57 15.56 -6.11
C GLU A 51 11.64 16.27 -5.11
N ILE A 52 10.34 15.93 -5.13
CA ILE A 52 9.28 16.60 -4.37
C ILE A 52 8.70 15.66 -3.31
N ILE A 53 8.49 14.40 -3.67
CA ILE A 53 7.84 13.42 -2.82
C ILE A 53 8.60 12.09 -2.83
N ASP A 54 8.89 11.60 -1.65
CA ASP A 54 9.47 10.28 -1.44
C ASP A 54 8.42 9.19 -1.68
N SER A 55 8.79 8.13 -2.41
CA SER A 55 7.85 7.06 -2.79
C SER A 55 7.31 6.29 -1.59
N ASP A 56 8.16 5.99 -0.60
CA ASP A 56 7.74 5.33 0.64
C ASP A 56 6.77 6.23 1.42
N TYR A 57 7.08 7.52 1.52
CA TYR A 57 6.18 8.49 2.16
C TYR A 57 4.83 8.55 1.45
N LEU A 58 4.82 8.59 0.11
CA LEU A 58 3.58 8.60 -0.67
C LEU A 58 2.75 7.34 -0.42
N ALA A 59 3.38 6.17 -0.39
CA ALA A 59 2.68 4.91 -0.09
C ALA A 59 2.07 4.92 1.32
N GLU A 60 2.80 5.41 2.32
CA GLU A 60 2.31 5.47 3.70
C GLU A 60 1.17 6.47 3.86
N ILE A 61 1.30 7.69 3.31
CA ILE A 61 0.26 8.72 3.45
C ILE A 61 -1.03 8.34 2.73
N LEU A 62 -0.93 7.70 1.56
CA LEU A 62 -2.10 7.25 0.80
C LEU A 62 -2.90 6.16 1.54
N ASN A 63 -2.26 5.38 2.42
CA ASN A 63 -2.89 4.35 3.25
C ASN A 63 -3.46 4.89 4.58
N THR A 64 -3.39 6.19 4.82
CA THR A 64 -3.98 6.78 6.04
C THR A 64 -5.50 6.87 5.95
N SER A 65 -6.17 6.84 7.11
CA SER A 65 -7.62 7.09 7.20
C SER A 65 -8.00 8.47 6.64
N PHE A 66 -7.14 9.47 6.78
CA PHE A 66 -7.34 10.80 6.24
C PHE A 66 -7.51 10.81 4.71
N VAL A 67 -6.65 10.08 3.98
CA VAL A 67 -6.74 9.96 2.52
C VAL A 67 -7.88 9.03 2.12
N TYR A 68 -8.06 7.93 2.82
CA TYR A 68 -9.15 6.99 2.56
C TYR A 68 -10.54 7.64 2.65
N GLN A 69 -10.76 8.52 3.64
CA GLN A 69 -12.02 9.26 3.75
C GLN A 69 -12.26 10.19 2.56
N GLN A 70 -11.23 10.80 1.99
CA GLN A 70 -11.36 11.59 0.77
C GLN A 70 -11.78 10.71 -0.41
N ALA A 71 -11.13 9.55 -0.59
CA ALA A 71 -11.49 8.59 -1.63
C ALA A 71 -12.94 8.12 -1.50
N LEU A 72 -13.40 7.78 -0.29
CA LEU A 72 -14.79 7.42 -0.02
C LEU A 72 -15.77 8.54 -0.35
N ASN A 73 -15.42 9.79 -0.05
CA ASN A 73 -16.30 10.93 -0.34
C ASN A 73 -16.53 11.13 -1.84
N PHE A 74 -15.55 10.79 -2.68
CA PHE A 74 -15.71 10.86 -4.13
C PHE A 74 -16.61 9.74 -4.68
N THR A 75 -16.74 8.61 -4.00
CA THR A 75 -17.49 7.44 -4.49
C THR A 75 -18.94 7.35 -3.98
N LYS A 76 -19.41 8.30 -3.19
CA LYS A 76 -20.74 8.26 -2.53
C LYS A 76 -21.95 8.26 -3.46
N SER A 77 -21.78 8.49 -4.77
CA SER A 77 -22.88 8.62 -5.72
C SER A 77 -23.15 7.37 -6.58
N GLY A 78 -22.43 6.24 -6.36
CA GLY A 78 -22.52 5.05 -7.22
C GLY A 78 -22.76 3.74 -6.47
N THR A 79 -23.34 2.77 -7.17
CA THR A 79 -23.63 1.41 -6.67
C THR A 79 -22.35 0.55 -6.53
N VAL A 80 -21.29 0.92 -7.25
CA VAL A 80 -19.97 0.26 -7.22
C VAL A 80 -18.92 1.30 -6.89
N SER A 81 -18.07 1.00 -5.92
CA SER A 81 -16.94 1.86 -5.56
C SER A 81 -15.97 1.95 -6.74
N ASN A 82 -16.03 3.06 -7.46
CA ASN A 82 -15.14 3.39 -8.57
C ASN A 82 -14.60 4.80 -8.40
N LEU A 83 -13.28 4.90 -8.29
CA LEU A 83 -12.56 6.16 -8.11
C LEU A 83 -11.94 6.56 -9.46
N HIS A 84 -12.42 7.65 -10.06
CA HIS A 84 -11.91 8.12 -11.34
C HIS A 84 -10.55 8.83 -11.18
N LEU A 85 -9.76 8.85 -12.26
CA LEU A 85 -8.44 9.50 -12.25
C LEU A 85 -8.50 11.00 -11.89
N VAL A 86 -9.61 11.67 -12.26
CA VAL A 86 -9.84 13.07 -11.89
C VAL A 86 -9.99 13.23 -10.37
N GLU A 87 -10.67 12.30 -9.74
CA GLU A 87 -10.89 12.29 -8.28
C GLU A 87 -9.59 11.97 -7.56
N ILE A 88 -8.82 10.99 -8.05
CA ILE A 88 -7.48 10.67 -7.49
C ILE A 88 -6.56 11.90 -7.52
N LYS A 89 -6.58 12.67 -8.62
CA LYS A 89 -5.79 13.91 -8.74
C LYS A 89 -6.23 15.01 -7.75
N ASN A 90 -7.44 14.95 -7.25
CA ASN A 90 -7.99 15.91 -6.29
C ASN A 90 -7.76 15.50 -4.82
N ILE A 91 -7.23 14.31 -4.56
CA ILE A 91 -6.82 13.89 -3.22
C ILE A 91 -5.73 14.81 -2.70
N LYS A 92 -5.95 15.37 -1.53
CA LYS A 92 -5.01 16.27 -0.87
C LYS A 92 -4.20 15.51 0.16
N ILE A 93 -2.88 15.66 0.10
CA ILE A 93 -1.95 15.06 1.05
C ILE A 93 -1.08 16.13 1.68
N PRO A 94 -0.66 15.99 2.94
CA PRO A 94 0.41 16.80 3.52
C PRO A 94 1.71 16.58 2.72
N LEU A 95 2.42 17.66 2.41
CA LEU A 95 3.66 17.61 1.66
C LEU A 95 4.75 18.43 2.36
N PRO A 96 5.34 17.92 3.45
CA PRO A 96 6.49 18.55 4.08
C PRO A 96 7.73 18.43 3.18
N ASN A 97 8.85 19.06 3.57
CA ASN A 97 10.10 18.89 2.84
C ASN A 97 10.56 17.42 2.87
N ILE A 98 11.41 17.06 1.90
CA ILE A 98 11.82 15.66 1.66
C ILE A 98 12.53 15.03 2.87
N GLU A 99 13.29 15.80 3.64
CA GLU A 99 13.94 15.31 4.86
C GLU A 99 12.93 14.90 5.93
N THR A 100 11.89 15.71 6.11
CA THR A 100 10.80 15.42 7.04
C THR A 100 10.01 14.20 6.59
N GLN A 101 9.74 14.05 5.28
CA GLN A 101 9.09 12.86 4.74
C GLN A 101 9.87 11.58 5.09
N ARG A 102 11.19 11.58 4.86
CA ARG A 102 12.06 10.44 5.16
C ARG A 102 12.12 10.11 6.65
N LYS A 103 12.18 11.12 7.53
CA LYS A 103 12.11 10.91 8.99
C LYS A 103 10.82 10.22 9.40
N ILE A 104 9.68 10.67 8.87
CA ILE A 104 8.37 10.05 9.13
C ILE A 104 8.37 8.58 8.70
N VAL A 105 8.88 8.29 7.50
CA VAL A 105 8.97 6.90 7.00
C VAL A 105 9.84 6.03 7.92
N ASP A 106 10.99 6.55 8.35
CA ASP A 106 11.89 5.82 9.25
C ASP A 106 11.24 5.51 10.62
N GLU A 107 10.47 6.45 11.16
CA GLU A 107 9.71 6.24 12.40
C GLU A 107 8.63 5.16 12.21
N ILE A 108 7.84 5.25 11.14
CA ILE A 108 6.81 4.25 10.80
C ILE A 108 7.44 2.86 10.63
N ARG A 109 8.57 2.75 9.94
CA ARG A 109 9.29 1.47 9.77
C ARG A 109 9.72 0.86 11.10
N LYS A 110 10.25 1.67 12.01
CA LYS A 110 10.63 1.19 13.36
C LYS A 110 9.42 0.64 14.11
N GLU A 111 8.31 1.36 14.10
CA GLU A 111 7.07 0.92 14.76
C GLU A 111 6.49 -0.36 14.12
N LYS A 112 6.46 -0.44 12.79
CA LYS A 112 6.03 -1.65 12.07
C LYS A 112 6.89 -2.86 12.43
N ASN A 113 8.21 -2.69 12.54
CA ASN A 113 9.13 -3.75 12.94
C ASN A 113 8.87 -4.24 14.37
N LEU A 114 8.57 -3.34 15.30
CA LEU A 114 8.19 -3.71 16.67
C LEU A 114 6.88 -4.51 16.69
N VAL A 115 5.88 -4.08 15.95
CA VAL A 115 4.60 -4.80 15.83
C VAL A 115 4.81 -6.18 15.21
N TYR A 116 5.62 -6.28 14.16
CA TYR A 116 5.95 -7.56 13.52
C TYR A 116 6.67 -8.50 14.48
N GLY A 117 7.68 -8.02 15.19
CA GLY A 117 8.40 -8.79 16.20
C GLY A 117 7.47 -9.30 17.32
N ALA A 118 6.55 -8.47 17.80
CA ALA A 118 5.57 -8.88 18.80
C ALA A 118 4.61 -9.97 18.30
N LYS A 119 4.16 -9.87 17.04
CA LYS A 119 3.33 -10.91 16.42
C LYS A 119 4.09 -12.23 16.31
N THR A 120 5.33 -12.20 15.83
CA THR A 120 6.18 -13.38 15.71
C THR A 120 6.40 -14.05 17.07
N LEU A 121 6.63 -13.26 18.12
CA LEU A 121 6.78 -13.76 19.48
C LEU A 121 5.50 -14.45 19.97
N ARG A 122 4.35 -13.83 19.79
CA ARG A 122 3.05 -14.40 20.12
C ARG A 122 2.85 -15.77 19.44
N ASP A 123 3.08 -15.83 18.12
CA ASP A 123 2.85 -17.03 17.33
C ASP A 123 3.80 -18.16 17.75
N THR A 124 5.05 -17.82 18.09
CA THR A 124 6.03 -18.76 18.68
C THR A 124 5.55 -19.32 20.03
N PHE A 125 4.97 -18.49 20.88
CA PHE A 125 4.44 -18.95 22.17
C PHE A 125 3.22 -19.84 22.00
N LEU A 126 2.30 -19.51 21.11
CA LEU A 126 1.14 -20.33 20.81
C LEU A 126 1.57 -21.72 20.33
N GLN A 127 2.51 -21.80 19.40
CA GLN A 127 3.06 -23.07 18.92
C GLN A 127 3.68 -23.90 20.06
N LYS A 128 4.47 -23.27 20.94
CA LYS A 128 5.05 -23.97 22.10
C LYS A 128 3.99 -24.51 23.08
N ILE A 129 2.87 -23.83 23.23
CA ILE A 129 1.75 -24.30 24.07
C ILE A 129 1.11 -25.51 23.42
N GLU A 130 0.82 -25.46 22.13
CA GLU A 130 0.25 -26.58 21.37
C GLU A 130 1.16 -27.83 21.45
N ASP A 131 2.46 -27.64 21.19
CA ASP A 131 3.46 -28.72 21.28
C ASP A 131 3.53 -29.36 22.67
N ARG A 132 3.31 -28.61 23.75
CA ARG A 132 3.29 -29.12 25.12
C ARG A 132 2.01 -29.88 25.40
N ILE A 133 0.87 -29.38 24.94
CA ILE A 133 -0.44 -30.02 25.10
C ILE A 133 -0.43 -31.35 24.36
N SER A 134 0.00 -31.40 23.11
CA SER A 134 0.08 -32.62 22.31
C SER A 134 0.91 -33.72 22.99
N LYS A 135 2.05 -33.34 23.59
CA LYS A 135 2.89 -34.28 24.34
C LYS A 135 2.20 -34.88 25.58
N VAL A 136 1.29 -34.15 26.22
CA VAL A 136 0.55 -34.62 27.39
C VAL A 136 -0.61 -35.53 26.98
N TRP A 137 -1.21 -35.28 25.81
CA TRP A 137 -2.38 -36.04 25.33
C TRP A 137 -2.00 -37.27 24.48
N GLY A 138 -0.71 -37.49 24.19
CA GLY A 138 -0.20 -38.69 23.56
C GLY A 138 -0.48 -38.83 22.06
N GLU A 139 -0.63 -37.73 21.37
CA GLU A 139 -0.66 -37.66 19.91
C GLU A 139 0.68 -37.25 19.31
#